data_f0fdaddc25e74e64ec5991f26c7f65f9
#
_entry.id   f0fdaddc25e74e64ec5991f26c7f65f9
#
_cell.length_a   1.000
_cell.length_b   1.000
_cell.length_c   1.000
_cell.angle_alpha   90.00
_cell.angle_beta   90.00
_cell.angle_gamma   90.00
#
_symmetry.space_group_name_H-M   'P 1'
#
loop_
_entity.id
_entity.type
_entity.pdbx_description
1 polymer ?
#
loop_
_entity_poly.entity_id
_entity_poly.type
_entity_poly.pdbx_seq_one_letter_code
_entity_poly.pdbx_strand_id
1 'polypeptide(L)'
;GGGADDLVVAHPEMKIHDAGRVILRSGIQRLPVVDDAGNLVGIISNADVVRSQIERATPSKVRKLMTTLTNIHGVETTEERRTVRLAELTPTQSKVYTDELQGRSYELENGLAEPLVVIDNRGQLLLADGHHRVKAAHRLGIEEMDAYVIVLDQRVELGMAETARKEGLESVEDITEVDYGHHPLVETTHRLMDEN
;
A
#
# COMPACT_ATOMS: atom_id res chain seq x y z
N GLY A 1 3.80 -37.03 23.07
CA GLY A 1 3.05 -36.06 22.37
C GLY A 1 3.71 -34.71 22.39
N GLY A 2 4.30 -34.37 21.33
CA GLY A 2 5.13 -33.17 21.23
C GLY A 2 4.43 -31.83 21.24
N GLY A 3 3.11 -31.75 21.41
CA GLY A 3 2.38 -30.50 21.25
C GLY A 3 2.73 -29.38 22.24
N ALA A 4 3.05 -29.72 23.47
CA ALA A 4 3.41 -28.74 24.50
C ALA A 4 4.88 -28.27 24.40
N ASP A 5 5.73 -29.13 23.84
CA ASP A 5 7.16 -28.86 23.71
C ASP A 5 7.51 -28.05 22.44
N ASP A 6 6.57 -27.94 21.52
CA ASP A 6 6.74 -27.26 20.23
C ASP A 6 6.10 -25.85 20.20
N LEU A 7 5.82 -25.26 21.37
CA LEU A 7 5.26 -23.92 21.45
C LEU A 7 6.28 -22.87 20.92
N VAL A 8 5.89 -22.20 19.85
CA VAL A 8 6.71 -21.14 19.26
C VAL A 8 6.44 -19.83 19.99
N VAL A 9 7.49 -19.20 20.47
CA VAL A 9 7.40 -17.93 21.21
C VAL A 9 8.44 -16.95 20.68
N ALA A 10 8.19 -15.67 20.86
CA ALA A 10 9.16 -14.61 20.63
C ALA A 10 9.67 -14.05 21.96
N HIS A 11 10.78 -13.36 21.92
CA HIS A 11 11.34 -12.61 23.05
C HIS A 11 11.24 -11.11 22.78
N PRO A 12 11.17 -10.26 23.83
CA PRO A 12 11.00 -8.81 23.66
C PRO A 12 12.06 -8.15 22.80
N GLU A 13 13.27 -8.73 22.74
CA GLU A 13 14.38 -8.20 21.96
C GLU A 13 14.32 -8.57 20.48
N MET A 14 13.45 -9.51 20.10
CA MET A 14 13.30 -9.94 18.72
C MET A 14 12.78 -8.80 17.87
N LYS A 15 13.39 -8.59 16.70
CA LYS A 15 12.90 -7.61 15.73
C LYS A 15 11.57 -8.06 15.15
N ILE A 16 10.67 -7.12 14.89
CA ILE A 16 9.34 -7.41 14.34
C ILE A 16 9.44 -8.13 12.99
N HIS A 17 10.45 -7.85 12.20
CA HIS A 17 10.73 -8.52 10.94
C HIS A 17 11.00 -10.02 11.13
N ASP A 18 11.76 -10.39 12.14
CA ASP A 18 12.06 -11.79 12.47
C ASP A 18 10.83 -12.50 13.04
N ALA A 19 10.04 -11.79 13.85
CA ALA A 19 8.75 -12.31 14.33
C ALA A 19 7.81 -12.61 13.15
N GLY A 20 7.78 -11.76 12.14
CA GLY A 20 7.02 -11.99 10.90
C GLY A 20 7.44 -13.25 10.18
N ARG A 21 8.73 -13.55 10.11
CA ARG A 21 9.23 -14.80 9.51
C ARG A 21 8.77 -16.03 10.30
N VAL A 22 8.79 -15.95 11.62
CA VAL A 22 8.34 -17.04 12.49
C VAL A 22 6.85 -17.31 12.26
N ILE A 23 6.03 -16.26 12.23
CA ILE A 23 4.59 -16.36 11.97
C ILE A 23 4.34 -17.01 10.60
N LEU A 24 5.05 -16.58 9.57
CA LEU A 24 4.90 -17.09 8.22
C LEU A 24 5.28 -18.56 8.11
N ARG A 25 6.42 -18.96 8.71
CA ARG A 25 6.90 -20.34 8.67
C ARG A 25 6.05 -21.30 9.48
N SER A 26 5.54 -20.84 10.63
CA SER A 26 4.80 -21.67 11.57
C SER A 26 3.33 -21.79 11.22
N GLY A 27 2.81 -20.94 10.33
CA GLY A 27 1.38 -20.89 10.00
C GLY A 27 0.50 -20.41 11.15
N ILE A 28 1.08 -19.88 12.21
CA ILE A 28 0.33 -19.33 13.35
C ILE A 28 -0.07 -17.90 13.05
N GLN A 29 -1.19 -17.45 13.62
CA GLN A 29 -1.68 -16.08 13.42
C GLN A 29 -1.20 -15.11 14.50
N ARG A 30 -0.83 -15.63 15.66
CA ARG A 30 -0.39 -14.86 16.81
C ARG A 30 0.83 -15.51 17.43
N LEU A 31 1.82 -14.71 17.76
CA LEU A 31 3.06 -15.15 18.35
C LEU A 31 3.17 -14.57 19.77
N PRO A 32 3.12 -15.43 20.81
CA PRO A 32 3.32 -14.97 22.18
C PRO A 32 4.74 -14.44 22.37
N VAL A 33 4.87 -13.33 23.11
CA VAL A 33 6.16 -12.77 23.52
C VAL A 33 6.37 -13.08 24.99
N VAL A 34 7.48 -13.74 25.30
CA VAL A 34 7.82 -14.12 26.67
C VAL A 34 9.15 -13.50 27.08
N ASP A 35 9.28 -13.16 28.35
CA ASP A 35 10.54 -12.66 28.90
C ASP A 35 11.50 -13.85 29.26
N ASP A 36 12.68 -13.54 29.78
CA ASP A 36 13.68 -14.54 30.13
C ASP A 36 13.20 -15.48 31.25
N ALA A 37 12.24 -15.05 32.06
CA ALA A 37 11.65 -15.87 33.13
C ALA A 37 10.48 -16.74 32.65
N GLY A 38 10.12 -16.65 31.34
CA GLY A 38 9.02 -17.40 30.75
C GLY A 38 7.65 -16.77 30.93
N ASN A 39 7.58 -15.53 31.40
CA ASN A 39 6.31 -14.82 31.58
C ASN A 39 5.82 -14.21 30.27
N LEU A 40 4.53 -14.33 29.99
CA LEU A 40 3.88 -13.70 28.83
C LEU A 40 3.86 -12.18 29.02
N VAL A 41 4.56 -11.44 28.14
CA VAL A 41 4.64 -9.97 28.17
C VAL A 41 3.94 -9.29 27.01
N GLY A 42 3.53 -10.05 25.99
CA GLY A 42 2.78 -9.52 24.85
C GLY A 42 2.42 -10.59 23.85
N ILE A 43 1.73 -10.15 22.79
CA ILE A 43 1.36 -11.00 21.66
C ILE A 43 1.59 -10.19 20.39
N ILE A 44 2.26 -10.79 19.40
CA ILE A 44 2.44 -10.21 18.07
C ILE A 44 1.48 -10.92 17.12
N SER A 45 0.69 -10.14 16.40
CA SER A 45 -0.21 -10.66 15.36
C SER A 45 0.37 -10.39 13.96
N ASN A 46 -0.19 -11.07 12.97
CA ASN A 46 0.13 -10.80 11.57
C ASN A 46 -0.18 -9.34 11.21
N ALA A 47 -1.24 -8.76 11.78
CA ALA A 47 -1.59 -7.35 11.60
C ALA A 47 -0.48 -6.41 12.09
N ASP A 48 0.17 -6.71 13.22
CA ASP A 48 1.29 -5.92 13.74
C ASP A 48 2.48 -5.94 12.79
N VAL A 49 2.77 -7.09 12.20
CA VAL A 49 3.85 -7.24 11.21
C VAL A 49 3.57 -6.42 9.96
N VAL A 50 2.36 -6.53 9.43
CA VAL A 50 1.92 -5.76 8.25
C VAL A 50 2.00 -4.27 8.52
N ARG A 51 1.50 -3.81 9.66
CA ARG A 51 1.55 -2.40 10.07
C ARG A 51 2.98 -1.89 10.16
N SER A 52 3.89 -2.68 10.74
CA SER A 52 5.31 -2.33 10.83
C SER A 52 5.95 -2.19 9.44
N GLN A 53 5.63 -3.06 8.50
CA GLN A 53 6.12 -2.98 7.12
C GLN A 53 5.61 -1.72 6.42
N ILE A 54 4.35 -1.37 6.58
CA ILE A 54 3.73 -0.16 6.03
C ILE A 54 4.45 1.09 6.54
N GLU A 55 4.68 1.18 7.85
CA GLU A 55 5.36 2.34 8.46
C GLU A 55 6.78 2.55 7.94
N ARG A 56 7.44 1.52 7.47
CA ARG A 56 8.80 1.61 6.92
C ARG A 56 8.84 1.88 5.42
N ALA A 57 7.95 1.23 4.66
CA ALA A 57 8.00 1.25 3.20
C ALA A 57 7.55 2.58 2.62
N THR A 58 6.47 3.16 3.11
CA THR A 58 5.90 4.39 2.55
C THR A 58 6.81 5.60 2.69
N PRO A 59 7.43 5.89 3.85
CA PRO A 59 8.36 7.01 3.96
C PRO A 59 9.55 6.92 3.01
N SER A 60 10.06 5.71 2.77
CA SER A 60 11.15 5.50 1.82
C SER A 60 10.74 5.82 0.38
N LYS A 61 9.54 5.39 -0.04
CA LYS A 61 8.98 5.70 -1.35
C LYS A 61 8.80 7.21 -1.54
N VAL A 62 8.30 7.90 -0.53
CA VAL A 62 8.08 9.35 -0.54
C VAL A 62 9.41 10.08 -0.74
N ARG A 63 10.45 9.73 0.03
CA ARG A 63 11.76 10.35 -0.11
C ARG A 63 12.39 10.12 -1.47
N LYS A 64 12.27 8.92 -2.03
CA LYS A 64 12.77 8.61 -3.38
C LYS A 64 12.05 9.44 -4.44
N LEU A 65 10.75 9.59 -4.32
CA LEU A 65 9.96 10.38 -5.25
C LEU A 65 10.31 11.86 -5.14
N MET A 66 10.49 12.39 -3.92
CA MET A 66 10.93 13.78 -3.70
C MET A 66 12.29 14.03 -4.36
N THR A 67 13.25 13.14 -4.17
CA THR A 67 14.57 13.22 -4.78
C THR A 67 14.48 13.22 -6.31
N THR A 68 13.66 12.33 -6.87
CA THR A 68 13.44 12.22 -8.31
C THR A 68 12.85 13.52 -8.88
N LEU A 69 11.85 14.08 -8.23
CA LEU A 69 11.21 15.34 -8.65
C LEU A 69 12.21 16.50 -8.65
N THR A 70 13.03 16.60 -7.61
CA THR A 70 14.08 17.62 -7.53
C THR A 70 15.11 17.44 -8.64
N ASN A 71 15.57 16.22 -8.87
CA ASN A 71 16.60 15.94 -9.87
C ASN A 71 16.12 16.17 -11.31
N ILE A 72 14.87 15.83 -11.61
CA ILE A 72 14.33 15.97 -12.98
C ILE A 72 13.85 17.39 -13.27
N HIS A 73 13.15 18.00 -12.31
CA HIS A 73 12.43 19.27 -12.53
C HIS A 73 13.09 20.48 -11.88
N GLY A 74 14.09 20.28 -11.03
CA GLY A 74 14.75 21.38 -10.31
C GLY A 74 13.85 22.06 -9.28
N VAL A 75 12.78 21.40 -8.84
CA VAL A 75 11.85 21.95 -7.84
C VAL A 75 12.26 21.56 -6.43
N GLU A 76 11.93 22.42 -5.47
CA GLU A 76 12.00 22.06 -4.06
C GLU A 76 10.69 21.41 -3.65
N THR A 77 10.79 20.40 -2.78
CA THR A 77 9.65 19.63 -2.31
C THR A 77 9.55 19.68 -0.80
N THR A 78 8.33 19.67 -0.28
CA THR A 78 8.03 19.58 1.15
C THR A 78 7.08 18.43 1.37
N GLU A 79 7.34 17.61 2.40
CA GLU A 79 6.47 16.50 2.78
C GLU A 79 5.48 16.96 3.84
N GLU A 80 4.20 16.68 3.60
CA GLU A 80 3.13 16.89 4.58
C GLU A 80 2.38 15.59 4.79
N ARG A 81 2.03 15.29 6.03
CA ARG A 81 1.12 14.19 6.36
C ARG A 81 -0.26 14.78 6.63
N ARG A 82 -1.24 14.47 5.80
CA ARG A 82 -2.60 15.00 5.97
C ARG A 82 -3.66 14.09 5.39
N THR A 83 -4.91 14.33 5.77
CA THR A 83 -6.07 13.68 5.16
C THR A 83 -6.41 14.38 3.86
N VAL A 84 -6.66 13.60 2.81
CA VAL A 84 -7.07 14.11 1.50
C VAL A 84 -8.46 13.58 1.15
N ARG A 85 -9.23 14.39 0.42
CA ARG A 85 -10.52 13.99 -0.10
C ARG A 85 -10.34 13.27 -1.43
N LEU A 86 -10.91 12.07 -1.54
CA LEU A 86 -10.76 11.26 -2.75
C LEU A 86 -11.31 11.96 -3.99
N ALA A 87 -12.37 12.75 -3.83
CA ALA A 87 -12.98 13.50 -4.93
C ALA A 87 -12.05 14.56 -5.55
N GLU A 88 -11.01 14.98 -4.82
CA GLU A 88 -10.06 15.99 -5.28
C GLU A 88 -8.83 15.40 -5.97
N LEU A 89 -8.69 14.07 -5.97
CA LEU A 89 -7.52 13.41 -6.51
C LEU A 89 -7.66 13.14 -8.02
N THR A 90 -6.60 13.45 -8.75
CA THR A 90 -6.47 13.05 -10.15
C THR A 90 -5.65 11.76 -10.22
N PRO A 91 -6.23 10.66 -10.73
CA PRO A 91 -5.49 9.41 -10.90
C PRO A 91 -4.41 9.54 -11.96
N THR A 92 -3.36 8.74 -11.83
CA THR A 92 -2.27 8.64 -12.80
C THR A 92 -2.10 7.24 -13.36
N GLN A 93 -3.01 6.34 -13.00
CA GLN A 93 -3.07 4.96 -13.48
C GLN A 93 -4.52 4.63 -13.82
N SER A 94 -4.76 4.10 -15.01
CA SER A 94 -6.11 3.86 -15.52
C SER A 94 -6.73 2.55 -15.08
N LYS A 95 -5.92 1.56 -14.68
CA LYS A 95 -6.39 0.21 -14.39
C LYS A 95 -5.98 -0.27 -13.01
N VAL A 96 -6.91 -0.96 -12.36
CA VAL A 96 -6.67 -1.70 -11.12
C VAL A 96 -7.22 -3.12 -11.28
N TYR A 97 -6.71 -4.06 -10.49
CA TYR A 97 -7.01 -5.48 -10.64
C TYR A 97 -7.88 -5.99 -9.50
N THR A 98 -8.84 -6.85 -9.83
CA THR A 98 -9.87 -7.34 -8.90
C THR A 98 -9.31 -7.95 -7.62
N ASP A 99 -8.33 -8.82 -7.72
CA ASP A 99 -7.76 -9.49 -6.55
C ASP A 99 -6.96 -8.54 -5.65
N GLU A 100 -6.24 -7.58 -6.24
CA GLU A 100 -5.58 -6.53 -5.45
C GLU A 100 -6.59 -5.62 -4.77
N LEU A 101 -7.73 -5.32 -5.43
CA LEU A 101 -8.82 -4.56 -4.83
C LEU A 101 -9.37 -5.27 -3.58
N GLN A 102 -9.54 -6.58 -3.64
CA GLN A 102 -10.03 -7.37 -2.51
C GLN A 102 -9.06 -7.29 -1.33
N GLY A 103 -7.76 -7.38 -1.59
CA GLY A 103 -6.72 -7.23 -0.57
C GLY A 103 -6.72 -5.85 0.06
N ARG A 104 -6.87 -4.81 -0.73
CA ARG A 104 -6.93 -3.42 -0.25
C ARG A 104 -8.21 -3.15 0.54
N SER A 105 -9.34 -3.69 0.12
CA SER A 105 -10.60 -3.59 0.87
C SER A 105 -10.49 -4.22 2.25
N TYR A 106 -9.88 -5.40 2.33
CA TYR A 106 -9.61 -6.06 3.61
C TYR A 106 -8.74 -5.18 4.52
N GLU A 107 -7.67 -4.62 4.00
CA GLU A 107 -6.78 -3.74 4.78
C GLU A 107 -7.52 -2.49 5.29
N LEU A 108 -8.35 -1.87 4.47
CA LEU A 108 -9.16 -0.72 4.86
C LEU A 108 -10.15 -1.05 5.97
N GLU A 109 -10.84 -2.17 5.86
CA GLU A 109 -11.81 -2.62 6.86
C GLU A 109 -11.16 -2.98 8.20
N ASN A 110 -9.89 -3.37 8.19
CA ASN A 110 -9.14 -3.78 9.37
C ASN A 110 -8.16 -2.72 9.89
N GLY A 111 -8.22 -1.49 9.37
CA GLY A 111 -7.35 -0.41 9.80
C GLY A 111 -5.88 -0.60 9.45
N LEU A 112 -5.58 -1.39 8.42
CA LEU A 112 -4.23 -1.72 7.96
C LEU A 112 -3.84 -0.99 6.68
N ALA A 113 -4.65 -0.07 6.20
CA ALA A 113 -4.41 0.62 4.95
C ALA A 113 -3.16 1.50 5.02
N GLU A 114 -2.29 1.32 4.03
CA GLU A 114 -1.13 2.17 3.82
C GLU A 114 -1.59 3.58 3.41
N PRO A 115 -0.94 4.66 3.89
CA PRO A 115 -1.26 6.00 3.42
C PRO A 115 -1.04 6.15 1.92
N LEU A 116 -1.82 7.01 1.29
CA LEU A 116 -1.64 7.37 -0.11
C LEU A 116 -0.37 8.21 -0.27
N VAL A 117 0.18 8.25 -1.49
CA VAL A 117 1.20 9.22 -1.87
C VAL A 117 0.60 10.12 -2.94
N VAL A 118 0.59 11.41 -2.65
CA VAL A 118 -0.04 12.45 -3.47
C VAL A 118 0.99 13.54 -3.76
N ILE A 119 1.00 14.04 -4.98
CA ILE A 119 1.81 15.22 -5.34
C ILE A 119 0.86 16.41 -5.46
N ASP A 120 1.15 17.45 -4.69
CA ASP A 120 0.48 18.75 -4.83
C ASP A 120 1.30 19.62 -5.77
N ASN A 121 0.89 19.65 -7.04
CA ASN A 121 1.50 20.45 -8.08
C ASN A 121 0.80 21.80 -8.16
N ARG A 122 0.95 22.59 -7.09
CA ARG A 122 0.39 23.94 -6.96
C ARG A 122 -1.13 23.97 -7.21
N GLY A 123 -1.84 23.15 -6.47
CA GLY A 123 -3.30 23.05 -6.50
C GLY A 123 -3.84 21.83 -7.23
N GLN A 124 -3.06 21.20 -8.08
CA GLN A 124 -3.44 19.93 -8.69
C GLN A 124 -2.94 18.79 -7.81
N LEU A 125 -3.86 17.97 -7.30
CA LEU A 125 -3.55 16.82 -6.45
C LEU A 125 -3.47 15.55 -7.31
N LEU A 126 -2.26 15.10 -7.59
CA LEU A 126 -2.01 13.88 -8.37
C LEU A 126 -1.81 12.70 -7.45
N LEU A 127 -2.59 11.63 -7.66
CA LEU A 127 -2.38 10.38 -6.94
C LEU A 127 -1.17 9.66 -7.55
N ALA A 128 -0.05 9.65 -6.83
CA ALA A 128 1.18 9.02 -7.29
C ALA A 128 1.23 7.53 -6.94
N ASP A 129 0.70 7.14 -5.77
CA ASP A 129 0.63 5.74 -5.33
C ASP A 129 -0.63 5.52 -4.50
N GLY A 130 -1.27 4.37 -4.70
CA GLY A 130 -2.44 3.96 -3.96
C GLY A 130 -3.73 3.86 -4.78
N HIS A 131 -3.66 3.66 -6.10
CA HIS A 131 -4.83 3.58 -6.97
C HIS A 131 -5.78 2.45 -6.59
N HIS A 132 -5.26 1.28 -6.20
CA HIS A 132 -6.09 0.18 -5.71
C HIS A 132 -6.78 0.54 -4.39
N ARG A 133 -6.06 1.20 -3.47
CA ARG A 133 -6.63 1.65 -2.19
C ARG A 133 -7.72 2.69 -2.37
N VAL A 134 -7.49 3.65 -3.24
CA VAL A 134 -8.48 4.70 -3.55
C VAL A 134 -9.74 4.10 -4.17
N LYS A 135 -9.58 3.18 -5.13
CA LYS A 135 -10.73 2.52 -5.76
C LYS A 135 -11.51 1.67 -4.75
N ALA A 136 -10.81 0.92 -3.91
CA ALA A 136 -11.43 0.12 -2.85
C ALA A 136 -12.15 1.02 -1.84
N ALA A 137 -11.52 2.11 -1.41
CA ALA A 137 -12.10 3.07 -0.48
C ALA A 137 -13.37 3.72 -1.05
N HIS A 138 -13.34 4.11 -2.31
CA HIS A 138 -14.49 4.68 -3.00
C HIS A 138 -15.68 3.73 -3.00
N ARG A 139 -15.45 2.44 -3.26
CA ARG A 139 -16.50 1.41 -3.22
C ARG A 139 -17.07 1.17 -1.84
N LEU A 140 -16.25 1.35 -0.80
CA LEU A 140 -16.68 1.22 0.59
C LEU A 140 -17.38 2.47 1.12
N GLY A 141 -17.52 3.52 0.30
CA GLY A 141 -18.12 4.78 0.71
C GLY A 141 -17.20 5.66 1.56
N ILE A 142 -15.90 5.40 1.56
CA ILE A 142 -14.90 6.20 2.25
C ILE A 142 -14.61 7.44 1.39
N GLU A 143 -14.74 8.63 1.97
CA GLU A 143 -14.56 9.90 1.26
C GLU A 143 -13.19 10.53 1.44
N GLU A 144 -12.48 10.16 2.50
CA GLU A 144 -11.20 10.75 2.88
C GLU A 144 -10.20 9.66 3.27
N MET A 145 -8.93 9.87 2.94
CA MET A 145 -7.85 8.96 3.32
C MET A 145 -6.63 9.74 3.78
N ASP A 146 -5.87 9.10 4.66
CA ASP A 146 -4.57 9.59 5.09
C ASP A 146 -3.55 9.50 3.96
N ALA A 147 -2.73 10.52 3.81
CA ALA A 147 -1.76 10.61 2.73
C ALA A 147 -0.47 11.31 3.13
N TYR A 148 0.60 10.91 2.49
CA TYR A 148 1.80 11.73 2.37
C TYR A 148 1.63 12.62 1.14
N VAL A 149 1.65 13.92 1.34
CA VAL A 149 1.51 14.90 0.26
C VAL A 149 2.86 15.56 0.02
N ILE A 150 3.37 15.42 -1.19
CA ILE A 150 4.60 16.07 -1.63
C ILE A 150 4.20 17.38 -2.29
N VAL A 151 4.48 18.50 -1.61
CA VAL A 151 4.13 19.83 -2.09
C VAL A 151 5.31 20.40 -2.90
N LEU A 152 5.05 20.77 -4.14
CA LEU A 152 6.03 21.41 -5.00
C LEU A 152 6.02 22.93 -4.77
N ASP A 153 7.19 23.54 -4.75
CA ASP A 153 7.32 25.00 -4.56
C ASP A 153 6.88 25.80 -5.80
N GLN A 154 6.87 25.16 -6.97
CA GLN A 154 6.38 25.76 -8.20
C GLN A 154 5.71 24.70 -9.09
N ARG A 155 4.82 25.15 -9.95
CA ARG A 155 4.14 24.26 -10.89
C ARG A 155 5.10 23.80 -11.98
N VAL A 156 5.10 22.49 -12.26
CA VAL A 156 5.92 21.88 -13.32
C VAL A 156 5.07 20.92 -14.15
N GLU A 157 5.54 20.64 -15.36
CA GLU A 157 4.94 19.64 -16.23
C GLU A 157 5.41 18.24 -15.79
N LEU A 158 4.50 17.48 -15.20
CA LEU A 158 4.79 16.13 -14.76
C LEU A 158 4.34 15.10 -15.80
N GLY A 159 5.20 14.13 -16.10
CA GLY A 159 4.90 13.06 -17.04
C GLY A 159 3.65 12.27 -16.64
N MET A 160 3.46 12.02 -15.35
CA MET A 160 2.26 11.33 -14.84
C MET A 160 0.97 12.14 -15.07
N ALA A 161 1.03 13.47 -14.99
CA ALA A 161 -0.12 14.33 -15.26
C ALA A 161 -0.45 14.33 -16.77
N GLU A 162 0.55 14.30 -17.62
CA GLU A 162 0.36 14.21 -19.06
C GLU A 162 -0.25 12.87 -19.45
N THR A 163 0.23 11.79 -18.87
CA THR A 163 -0.35 10.44 -19.06
C THR A 163 -1.82 10.42 -18.63
N ALA A 164 -2.15 11.00 -17.49
CA ALA A 164 -3.52 11.11 -17.00
C ALA A 164 -4.42 11.83 -18.01
N ARG A 165 -3.97 12.95 -18.57
CA ARG A 165 -4.74 13.68 -19.58
C ARG A 165 -4.96 12.85 -20.83
N LYS A 166 -3.95 12.17 -21.34
CA LYS A 166 -4.03 11.32 -22.53
C LYS A 166 -5.01 10.16 -22.34
N GLU A 167 -5.09 9.61 -21.14
CA GLU A 167 -5.99 8.51 -20.80
C GLU A 167 -7.36 8.97 -20.29
N GLY A 168 -7.61 10.26 -20.25
CA GLY A 168 -8.90 10.84 -19.83
C GLY A 168 -9.19 10.68 -18.34
N LEU A 169 -8.15 10.63 -17.50
CA LEU A 169 -8.28 10.45 -16.06
C LEU A 169 -8.48 11.80 -15.37
N GLU A 170 -9.66 12.04 -14.84
CA GLU A 170 -10.01 13.26 -14.12
C GLU A 170 -10.33 12.99 -12.66
N SER A 171 -10.96 11.85 -12.37
CA SER A 171 -11.37 11.47 -11.02
C SER A 171 -11.19 9.98 -10.76
N VAL A 172 -11.38 9.58 -9.49
CA VAL A 172 -11.31 8.17 -9.07
C VAL A 172 -12.25 7.28 -9.88
N GLU A 173 -13.39 7.82 -10.33
CA GLU A 173 -14.38 7.08 -11.13
C GLU A 173 -13.84 6.64 -12.49
N ASP A 174 -12.81 7.32 -12.99
CA ASP A 174 -12.19 6.99 -14.28
C ASP A 174 -11.21 5.81 -14.19
N ILE A 175 -10.91 5.34 -12.98
CA ILE A 175 -10.10 4.14 -12.79
C ILE A 175 -10.95 2.92 -13.11
N THR A 176 -10.49 2.11 -14.06
CA THR A 176 -11.19 0.91 -14.51
C THR A 176 -10.69 -0.33 -13.79
N GLU A 177 -11.61 -1.14 -13.30
CA GLU A 177 -11.27 -2.46 -12.75
C GLU A 177 -11.13 -3.48 -13.87
N VAL A 178 -10.06 -4.26 -13.80
CA VAL A 178 -9.81 -5.38 -14.72
C VAL A 178 -9.87 -6.67 -13.92
N ASP A 179 -10.73 -7.59 -14.37
CA ASP A 179 -10.79 -8.92 -13.78
C ASP A 179 -9.50 -9.67 -14.07
N TYR A 180 -8.89 -10.23 -13.03
CA TYR A 180 -7.65 -10.97 -13.12
C TYR A 180 -7.74 -12.16 -14.09
N GLY A 181 -8.91 -12.80 -14.18
CA GLY A 181 -9.16 -13.88 -15.11
C GLY A 181 -9.04 -13.49 -16.59
N HIS A 182 -9.08 -12.19 -16.90
CA HIS A 182 -8.91 -11.65 -18.25
C HIS A 182 -7.54 -11.01 -18.49
N HIS A 183 -6.64 -11.09 -17.50
CA HIS A 183 -5.28 -10.57 -17.66
C HIS A 183 -4.52 -11.41 -18.70
N PRO A 184 -3.81 -10.79 -19.65
CA PRO A 184 -3.15 -11.53 -20.75
C PRO A 184 -2.18 -12.62 -20.27
N LEU A 185 -1.46 -12.40 -19.18
CA LEU A 185 -0.55 -13.40 -18.60
C LEU A 185 -1.29 -14.63 -18.05
N VAL A 186 -2.46 -14.41 -17.44
CA VAL A 186 -3.29 -15.50 -16.92
C VAL A 186 -3.87 -16.32 -18.07
N GLU A 187 -4.39 -15.69 -19.11
CA GLU A 187 -4.90 -16.36 -20.31
C GLU A 187 -3.82 -17.22 -20.98
N THR A 188 -2.62 -16.67 -21.11
CA THR A 188 -1.48 -17.40 -21.69
C THR A 188 -1.14 -18.63 -20.86
N THR A 189 -1.14 -18.52 -19.54
CA THR A 189 -0.88 -19.63 -18.62
C THR A 189 -1.96 -20.71 -18.75
N HIS A 190 -3.23 -20.33 -18.81
CA HIS A 190 -4.34 -21.28 -19.00
C HIS A 190 -4.25 -22.01 -20.32
N ARG A 191 -3.92 -21.35 -21.42
CA ARG A 191 -3.73 -21.98 -22.73
C ARG A 191 -2.61 -23.01 -22.68
N LEU A 192 -1.49 -22.71 -22.03
CA LEU A 192 -0.38 -23.66 -21.88
C LEU A 192 -0.75 -24.87 -21.03
N MET A 193 -1.63 -24.72 -20.05
CA MET A 193 -2.12 -25.83 -19.24
C MET A 193 -3.13 -26.71 -19.98
N ASP A 194 -3.92 -26.13 -20.87
CA ASP A 194 -4.93 -26.86 -21.65
C ASP A 194 -4.31 -27.65 -22.80
N GLU A 195 -3.09 -27.35 -23.23
CA GLU A 195 -2.36 -28.04 -24.30
C GLU A 195 -1.58 -29.28 -23.82
N ASN A 196 -1.53 -29.55 -22.52
CA ASN A 196 -0.90 -30.72 -21.91
C ASN A 196 -1.94 -31.70 -21.36
#